data_5d804a3db1ff48302459712ad6c2ac0c
#
_entry.id   5d804a3db1ff48302459712ad6c2ac0c
#
_cell.length_a   1.000
_cell.length_b   1.000
_cell.length_c   1.000
_cell.angle_alpha   90.00
_cell.angle_beta   90.00
_cell.angle_gamma   90.00
#
_symmetry.space_group_name_H-M   'P 1'
#
loop_
_entity.id
_entity.type
_entity.pdbx_description
1 polymer ?
#
loop_
_entity_poly.entity_id
_entity_poly.type
_entity_poly.pdbx_seq_one_letter_code
_entity_poly.pdbx_strand_id
1 'polypeptide(L)'
;MPVARAIGLLLIGVMAGLGLDLCAKAILETYPLEQFVFLRSLIGLSIFLSLARQFGGLAALATRKWGWHLLRTLLAAGAMFGFFYGMARMPLIDALTLGFTAPLMMTALSVPMLGEHVGWRRWLAVVAGFGGVLMILRPGSGAITFAAVAVLFAAFCYACLAITARRLAPTESTYCLSIYVIAGPMAVSGVLSAGATWQVPDTAGWILFMLAGICSVVAWIGLVGAYRQASPSILAPFEYTALIGGAIAGYLIWDEVPDRWVVAGALVIIGSGLFVVYREVGGASSIRYLRTITASGSASLARRFGKTRSELDG
;
A
#
# COMPACT_ATOMS: atom_id res chain seq x y z
N MET A 1 16.55 8.04 18.10
CA MET A 1 16.60 8.92 16.89
C MET A 1 16.21 8.23 15.56
N PRO A 2 16.52 6.95 15.27
CA PRO A 2 16.09 6.36 13.99
C PRO A 2 14.57 6.25 13.82
N VAL A 3 13.82 6.00 14.89
CA VAL A 3 12.36 5.88 14.85
C VAL A 3 11.67 7.21 14.51
N ALA A 4 12.12 8.32 15.11
CA ALA A 4 11.56 9.64 14.81
C ALA A 4 11.78 10.03 13.34
N ARG A 5 12.94 9.68 12.77
CA ARG A 5 13.24 9.88 11.34
C ARG A 5 12.34 9.02 10.46
N ALA A 6 12.09 7.77 10.84
CA ALA A 6 11.19 6.88 10.13
C ALA A 6 9.75 7.41 10.12
N ILE A 7 9.24 7.89 11.27
CA ILE A 7 7.93 8.53 11.38
C ILE A 7 7.86 9.79 10.51
N GLY A 8 8.90 10.64 10.53
CA GLY A 8 8.95 11.83 9.69
C GLY A 8 8.90 11.51 8.19
N LEU A 9 9.66 10.51 7.73
CA LEU A 9 9.62 10.03 6.35
C LEU A 9 8.25 9.47 5.97
N LEU A 10 7.62 8.70 6.89
CA LEU A 10 6.28 8.19 6.66
C LEU A 10 5.27 9.31 6.51
N LEU A 11 5.25 10.28 7.42
CA LEU A 11 4.32 11.40 7.35
C LEU A 11 4.48 12.23 6.08
N ILE A 12 5.72 12.46 5.63
CA ILE A 12 5.98 13.09 4.32
C ILE A 12 5.39 12.23 3.20
N GLY A 13 5.61 10.92 3.23
CA GLY A 13 5.07 9.99 2.25
C GLY A 13 3.54 9.97 2.23
N VAL A 14 2.91 9.91 3.40
CA VAL A 14 1.45 9.91 3.55
C VAL A 14 0.83 11.22 3.09
N MET A 15 1.42 12.36 3.45
CA MET A 15 0.94 13.68 3.01
C MET A 15 1.12 13.87 1.49
N ALA A 16 2.21 13.36 0.92
CA ALA A 16 2.39 13.35 -0.52
C ALA A 16 1.37 12.41 -1.21
N GLY A 17 1.08 11.25 -0.63
CA GLY A 17 0.01 10.35 -1.11
C GLY A 17 -1.36 11.04 -1.11
N LEU A 18 -1.70 11.72 -0.03
CA LEU A 18 -2.92 12.53 0.04
C LEU A 18 -2.90 13.66 -1.02
N GLY A 19 -1.76 14.35 -1.19
CA GLY A 19 -1.60 15.36 -2.25
C GLY A 19 -1.84 14.79 -3.65
N LEU A 20 -1.36 13.57 -3.92
CA LEU A 20 -1.68 12.84 -5.15
C LEU A 20 -3.18 12.63 -5.29
N ASP A 21 -3.86 12.17 -4.24
CA ASP A 21 -5.30 11.86 -4.27
C ASP A 21 -6.13 13.13 -4.50
N LEU A 22 -5.75 14.24 -3.88
CA LEU A 22 -6.39 15.55 -4.10
C LEU A 22 -6.21 16.03 -5.55
N CYS A 23 -4.99 15.98 -6.08
CA CYS A 23 -4.74 16.31 -7.48
C CYS A 23 -5.52 15.39 -8.43
N ALA A 24 -5.55 14.09 -8.12
CA ALA A 24 -6.27 13.11 -8.93
C ALA A 24 -7.77 13.40 -8.96
N LYS A 25 -8.39 13.68 -7.80
CA LYS A 25 -9.82 14.01 -7.75
C LYS A 25 -10.15 15.25 -8.56
N ALA A 26 -9.36 16.31 -8.41
CA ALA A 26 -9.54 17.56 -9.19
C ALA A 26 -9.32 17.33 -10.70
N ILE A 27 -8.32 16.55 -11.10
CA ILE A 27 -8.06 16.23 -12.51
C ILE A 27 -9.23 15.43 -13.10
N LEU A 28 -9.76 14.46 -12.36
CA LEU A 28 -10.81 13.57 -12.83
C LEU A 28 -12.20 14.23 -12.97
N GLU A 29 -12.36 15.46 -12.49
CA GLU A 29 -13.54 16.29 -12.80
C GLU A 29 -13.58 16.75 -14.27
N THR A 30 -12.40 16.88 -14.89
CA THR A 30 -12.28 17.47 -16.24
C THR A 30 -11.70 16.47 -17.24
N TYR A 31 -10.69 15.71 -16.84
CA TYR A 31 -9.91 14.85 -17.75
C TYR A 31 -10.28 13.37 -17.61
N PRO A 32 -10.21 12.58 -18.71
CA PRO A 32 -10.45 11.14 -18.68
C PRO A 32 -9.50 10.39 -17.74
N LEU A 33 -9.99 9.33 -17.11
CA LEU A 33 -9.24 8.50 -16.16
C LEU A 33 -7.98 7.89 -16.80
N GLU A 34 -8.09 7.39 -18.01
CA GLU A 34 -6.97 6.81 -18.76
C GLU A 34 -5.88 7.84 -19.06
N GLN A 35 -6.26 9.07 -19.40
CA GLN A 35 -5.32 10.17 -19.60
C GLN A 35 -4.60 10.53 -18.29
N PHE A 36 -5.35 10.59 -17.18
CA PHE A 36 -4.76 10.82 -15.86
C PHE A 36 -3.74 9.75 -15.50
N VAL A 37 -4.12 8.47 -15.60
CA VAL A 37 -3.24 7.35 -15.25
C VAL A 37 -1.99 7.36 -16.14
N PHE A 38 -2.13 7.65 -17.44
CA PHE A 38 -1.02 7.72 -18.37
C PHE A 38 -0.04 8.83 -18.03
N LEU A 39 -0.51 10.09 -18.00
CA LEU A 39 0.37 11.26 -17.79
C LEU A 39 1.04 11.23 -16.42
N ARG A 40 0.29 10.91 -15.36
CA ARG A 40 0.85 10.75 -14.01
C ARG A 40 1.94 9.68 -13.97
N SER A 41 1.67 8.51 -14.58
CA SER A 41 2.63 7.40 -14.59
C SER A 41 3.84 7.72 -15.46
N LEU A 42 3.67 8.43 -16.57
CA LEU A 42 4.78 8.90 -17.42
C LEU A 42 5.71 9.84 -16.65
N ILE A 43 5.16 10.83 -15.92
CA ILE A 43 5.93 11.74 -15.09
C ILE A 43 6.65 10.97 -13.97
N GLY A 44 5.93 10.14 -13.24
CA GLY A 44 6.50 9.31 -12.17
C GLY A 44 7.61 8.39 -12.68
N LEU A 45 7.40 7.71 -13.80
CA LEU A 45 8.39 6.82 -14.42
C LEU A 45 9.63 7.58 -14.86
N SER A 46 9.46 8.77 -15.46
CA SER A 46 10.57 9.63 -15.87
C SER A 46 11.45 10.03 -14.68
N ILE A 47 10.84 10.39 -13.56
CA ILE A 47 11.56 10.71 -12.32
C ILE A 47 12.27 9.46 -11.78
N PHE A 48 11.61 8.29 -11.72
CA PHE A 48 12.24 7.05 -11.27
C PHE A 48 13.40 6.62 -12.17
N LEU A 49 13.29 6.79 -13.47
CA LEU A 49 14.37 6.48 -14.42
C LEU A 49 15.56 7.44 -14.28
N SER A 50 15.31 8.73 -13.98
CA SER A 50 16.42 9.67 -13.72
C SER A 50 17.20 9.29 -12.46
N LEU A 51 16.56 8.63 -11.49
CA LEU A 51 17.18 8.12 -10.27
C LEU A 51 17.79 6.71 -10.45
N ALA A 52 17.71 6.10 -11.65
CA ALA A 52 18.14 4.72 -11.91
C ALA A 52 19.57 4.44 -11.45
N ARG A 53 20.49 5.38 -11.67
CA ARG A 53 21.91 5.24 -11.29
C ARG A 53 22.09 4.98 -9.79
N GLN A 54 21.22 5.51 -8.95
CA GLN A 54 21.26 5.34 -7.49
C GLN A 54 20.81 3.94 -7.05
N PHE A 55 20.06 3.22 -7.90
CA PHE A 55 19.46 1.92 -7.62
C PHE A 55 20.05 0.76 -8.42
N GLY A 56 21.26 0.90 -8.94
CA GLY A 56 21.97 -0.15 -9.69
C GLY A 56 21.82 -0.06 -11.21
N GLY A 57 21.30 1.06 -11.73
CA GLY A 57 21.16 1.31 -13.16
C GLY A 57 20.06 0.49 -13.82
N LEU A 58 20.02 0.53 -15.15
CA LEU A 58 19.04 -0.22 -15.95
C LEU A 58 19.23 -1.74 -15.87
N ALA A 59 20.43 -2.21 -15.52
CA ALA A 59 20.71 -3.63 -15.32
C ALA A 59 19.88 -4.22 -14.17
N ALA A 60 19.50 -3.41 -13.19
CA ALA A 60 18.62 -3.84 -12.08
C ALA A 60 17.18 -4.14 -12.51
N LEU A 61 16.79 -3.84 -13.74
CA LEU A 61 15.48 -4.13 -14.32
C LEU A 61 15.43 -5.50 -15.02
N ALA A 62 16.58 -6.16 -15.20
CA ALA A 62 16.63 -7.46 -15.85
C ALA A 62 15.94 -8.51 -14.96
N THR A 63 14.95 -9.19 -15.51
CA THR A 63 14.20 -10.25 -14.82
C THR A 63 14.04 -11.47 -15.73
N ARG A 64 13.97 -12.64 -15.10
CA ARG A 64 13.56 -13.90 -15.76
C ARG A 64 12.12 -14.30 -15.40
N LYS A 65 11.43 -13.49 -14.60
CA LYS A 65 10.09 -13.81 -14.05
C LYS A 65 8.98 -13.00 -14.70
N TRP A 66 9.00 -12.91 -16.03
CA TRP A 66 8.07 -12.10 -16.83
C TRP A 66 6.59 -12.37 -16.52
N GLY A 67 6.21 -13.63 -16.30
CA GLY A 67 4.82 -13.97 -15.95
C GLY A 67 4.36 -13.34 -14.64
N TRP A 68 5.24 -13.26 -13.63
CA TRP A 68 4.94 -12.59 -12.38
C TRP A 68 4.84 -11.07 -12.55
N HIS A 69 5.71 -10.47 -13.35
CA HIS A 69 5.65 -9.04 -13.64
C HIS A 69 4.41 -8.68 -14.45
N LEU A 70 3.98 -9.53 -15.41
CA LEU A 70 2.73 -9.33 -16.13
C LEU A 70 1.52 -9.39 -15.18
N LEU A 71 1.45 -10.39 -14.29
CA LEU A 71 0.40 -10.45 -13.27
C LEU A 71 0.40 -9.18 -12.40
N ARG A 72 1.57 -8.73 -11.95
CA ARG A 72 1.71 -7.52 -11.13
C ARG A 72 1.30 -6.26 -11.89
N THR A 73 1.59 -6.18 -13.18
CA THR A 73 1.12 -5.11 -14.07
C THR A 73 -0.40 -5.03 -14.11
N LEU A 74 -1.06 -6.18 -14.30
CA LEU A 74 -2.53 -6.25 -14.33
C LEU A 74 -3.14 -5.92 -12.97
N LEU A 75 -2.56 -6.42 -11.88
CA LEU A 75 -3.00 -6.08 -10.52
C LEU A 75 -2.79 -4.59 -10.23
N ALA A 76 -1.67 -4.01 -10.63
CA ALA A 76 -1.41 -2.58 -10.46
C ALA A 76 -2.38 -1.71 -11.27
N ALA A 77 -2.67 -2.12 -12.51
CA ALA A 77 -3.68 -1.46 -13.33
C ALA A 77 -5.07 -1.56 -12.66
N GLY A 78 -5.48 -2.77 -12.24
CA GLY A 78 -6.75 -2.96 -11.53
C GLY A 78 -6.87 -2.12 -10.26
N ALA A 79 -5.79 -2.09 -9.45
CA ALA A 79 -5.74 -1.26 -8.24
C ALA A 79 -5.89 0.23 -8.58
N MET A 80 -5.15 0.71 -9.58
CA MET A 80 -5.12 2.13 -9.93
C MET A 80 -6.42 2.58 -10.59
N PHE A 81 -6.87 1.87 -11.63
CA PHE A 81 -8.11 2.20 -12.32
C PHE A 81 -9.33 2.07 -11.39
N GLY A 82 -9.41 1.00 -10.58
CA GLY A 82 -10.52 0.81 -9.66
C GLY A 82 -10.58 1.89 -8.58
N PHE A 83 -9.44 2.25 -7.98
CA PHE A 83 -9.40 3.27 -6.94
C PHE A 83 -9.76 4.66 -7.46
N PHE A 84 -9.12 5.12 -8.54
CA PHE A 84 -9.37 6.44 -9.10
C PHE A 84 -10.75 6.55 -9.78
N TYR A 85 -11.25 5.46 -10.37
CA TYR A 85 -12.64 5.42 -10.87
C TYR A 85 -13.64 5.64 -9.72
N GLY A 86 -13.45 4.96 -8.59
CA GLY A 86 -14.30 5.11 -7.43
C GLY A 86 -14.19 6.50 -6.82
N MET A 87 -12.97 6.98 -6.62
CA MET A 87 -12.70 8.29 -6.03
C MET A 87 -13.29 9.45 -6.84
N ALA A 88 -13.35 9.33 -8.17
CA ALA A 88 -13.99 10.32 -9.04
C ALA A 88 -15.53 10.37 -8.91
N ARG A 89 -16.15 9.36 -8.25
CA ARG A 89 -17.61 9.19 -8.23
C ARG A 89 -18.21 9.05 -6.83
N MET A 90 -17.39 9.22 -5.80
CA MET A 90 -17.82 9.21 -4.40
C MET A 90 -17.01 10.22 -3.59
N PRO A 91 -17.47 10.58 -2.37
CA PRO A 91 -16.68 11.42 -1.47
C PRO A 91 -15.27 10.87 -1.24
N LEU A 92 -14.29 11.77 -1.17
CA LEU A 92 -12.87 11.40 -1.01
C LEU A 92 -12.66 10.51 0.21
N ILE A 93 -13.27 10.86 1.33
CA ILE A 93 -13.12 10.11 2.59
C ILE A 93 -13.70 8.69 2.49
N ASP A 94 -14.77 8.49 1.72
CA ASP A 94 -15.40 7.18 1.52
C ASP A 94 -14.45 6.29 0.72
N ALA A 95 -13.90 6.80 -0.38
CA ALA A 95 -12.92 6.10 -1.22
C ALA A 95 -11.66 5.73 -0.43
N LEU A 96 -11.10 6.68 0.33
CA LEU A 96 -9.95 6.43 1.19
C LEU A 96 -10.26 5.35 2.24
N THR A 97 -11.39 5.46 2.93
CA THR A 97 -11.77 4.51 3.98
C THR A 97 -11.95 3.09 3.43
N LEU A 98 -12.62 2.95 2.29
CA LEU A 98 -12.74 1.65 1.60
C LEU A 98 -11.38 1.13 1.12
N GLY A 99 -10.48 1.99 0.67
CA GLY A 99 -9.11 1.65 0.30
C GLY A 99 -8.30 1.08 1.48
N PHE A 100 -8.52 1.58 2.69
CA PHE A 100 -7.90 1.07 3.92
C PHE A 100 -8.35 -0.34 4.33
N THR A 101 -9.24 -0.98 3.57
CA THR A 101 -9.52 -2.43 3.72
C THR A 101 -8.39 -3.31 3.20
N ALA A 102 -7.49 -2.78 2.37
CA ALA A 102 -6.39 -3.54 1.79
C ALA A 102 -5.52 -4.30 2.82
N PRO A 103 -5.12 -3.74 3.98
CA PRO A 103 -4.40 -4.48 5.01
C PRO A 103 -5.16 -5.69 5.56
N LEU A 104 -6.49 -5.59 5.67
CA LEU A 104 -7.34 -6.70 6.10
C LEU A 104 -7.36 -7.82 5.05
N MET A 105 -7.51 -7.42 3.77
CA MET A 105 -7.42 -8.34 2.64
C MET A 105 -6.04 -8.99 2.53
N MET A 106 -4.95 -8.25 2.76
CA MET A 106 -3.60 -8.81 2.80
C MET A 106 -3.47 -9.91 3.86
N THR A 107 -4.03 -9.68 5.06
CA THR A 107 -4.02 -10.66 6.14
C THR A 107 -4.80 -11.93 5.75
N ALA A 108 -5.98 -11.79 5.16
CA ALA A 108 -6.79 -12.92 4.73
C ALA A 108 -6.12 -13.70 3.59
N LEU A 109 -5.55 -13.00 2.60
CA LEU A 109 -4.92 -13.60 1.43
C LEU A 109 -3.52 -14.18 1.71
N SER A 110 -2.84 -13.76 2.78
CA SER A 110 -1.53 -14.31 3.15
C SER A 110 -1.61 -15.82 3.46
N VAL A 111 -2.75 -16.30 3.95
CA VAL A 111 -2.98 -17.72 4.24
C VAL A 111 -2.91 -18.57 2.96
N PRO A 112 -3.77 -18.38 1.95
CA PRO A 112 -3.74 -19.20 0.74
C PRO A 112 -2.55 -18.92 -0.18
N MET A 113 -1.99 -17.68 -0.18
CA MET A 113 -0.94 -17.29 -1.14
C MET A 113 0.48 -17.50 -0.61
N LEU A 114 0.70 -17.39 0.70
CA LEU A 114 2.02 -17.50 1.33
C LEU A 114 2.11 -18.71 2.29
N GLY A 115 0.99 -19.39 2.59
CA GLY A 115 0.94 -20.48 3.56
C GLY A 115 1.13 -19.99 5.01
N GLU A 116 0.87 -18.71 5.29
CA GLU A 116 1.03 -18.15 6.62
C GLU A 116 -0.08 -18.64 7.58
N HIS A 117 0.28 -18.89 8.83
CA HIS A 117 -0.70 -19.23 9.86
C HIS A 117 -1.21 -17.96 10.53
N VAL A 118 -2.47 -17.63 10.26
CA VAL A 118 -3.17 -16.51 10.89
C VAL A 118 -3.99 -17.03 12.07
N GLY A 119 -3.63 -16.60 13.30
CA GLY A 119 -4.36 -17.00 14.50
C GLY A 119 -5.80 -16.46 14.52
N TRP A 120 -6.71 -17.17 15.25
CA TRP A 120 -8.15 -16.86 15.29
C TRP A 120 -8.48 -15.42 15.66
N ARG A 121 -7.66 -14.77 16.50
CA ARG A 121 -7.85 -13.36 16.91
C ARG A 121 -7.63 -12.38 15.76
N ARG A 122 -6.69 -12.67 14.83
CA ARG A 122 -6.52 -11.87 13.61
C ARG A 122 -7.69 -12.07 12.65
N TRP A 123 -8.22 -13.29 12.57
CA TRP A 123 -9.43 -13.56 11.80
C TRP A 123 -10.65 -12.79 12.35
N LEU A 124 -10.81 -12.70 13.65
CA LEU A 124 -11.87 -11.86 14.26
C LEU A 124 -11.70 -10.38 13.88
N ALA A 125 -10.48 -9.86 13.88
CA ALA A 125 -10.22 -8.48 13.45
C ALA A 125 -10.54 -8.28 11.96
N VAL A 126 -10.16 -9.23 11.10
CA VAL A 126 -10.51 -9.19 9.66
C VAL A 126 -12.04 -9.17 9.49
N VAL A 127 -12.76 -10.06 10.15
CA VAL A 127 -14.24 -10.11 10.09
C VAL A 127 -14.86 -8.81 10.63
N ALA A 128 -14.36 -8.28 11.75
CA ALA A 128 -14.83 -7.01 12.31
C ALA A 128 -14.59 -5.85 11.33
N GLY A 129 -13.40 -5.79 10.70
CA GLY A 129 -13.08 -4.77 9.69
C GLY A 129 -14.00 -4.84 8.47
N PHE A 130 -14.33 -6.04 7.98
CA PHE A 130 -15.34 -6.21 6.93
C PHE A 130 -16.74 -5.82 7.41
N GLY A 131 -17.06 -5.98 8.70
CA GLY A 131 -18.25 -5.39 9.32
C GLY A 131 -18.28 -3.86 9.16
N GLY A 132 -17.13 -3.19 9.34
CA GLY A 132 -16.99 -1.75 9.07
C GLY A 132 -17.24 -1.40 7.60
N VAL A 133 -16.81 -2.23 6.66
CA VAL A 133 -17.13 -2.06 5.22
C VAL A 133 -18.64 -2.13 5.00
N LEU A 134 -19.32 -3.08 5.60
CA LEU A 134 -20.79 -3.22 5.49
C LEU A 134 -21.52 -2.00 6.09
N MET A 135 -20.99 -1.38 7.15
CA MET A 135 -21.54 -0.15 7.70
C MET A 135 -21.46 1.02 6.70
N ILE A 136 -20.39 1.11 5.92
CA ILE A 136 -20.22 2.13 4.87
C ILE A 136 -21.15 1.83 3.68
N LEU A 137 -21.17 0.59 3.22
CA LEU A 137 -21.95 0.17 2.05
C LEU A 137 -23.45 0.14 2.29
N ARG A 138 -23.91 -0.04 3.53
CA ARG A 138 -25.32 -0.11 3.92
C ARG A 138 -26.17 -0.94 2.95
N PRO A 139 -25.99 -2.27 2.89
CA PRO A 139 -26.75 -3.11 1.97
C PRO A 139 -28.26 -2.88 2.11
N GLY A 140 -28.96 -2.64 0.99
CA GLY A 140 -30.39 -2.33 0.99
C GLY A 140 -30.76 -0.84 0.99
N SER A 141 -29.80 0.09 1.20
CA SER A 141 -30.05 1.54 1.15
C SER A 141 -29.76 2.20 -0.21
N GLY A 142 -29.34 1.42 -1.22
CA GLY A 142 -28.85 1.97 -2.49
C GLY A 142 -27.42 2.53 -2.44
N ALA A 143 -26.73 2.45 -1.30
CA ALA A 143 -25.35 2.94 -1.14
C ALA A 143 -24.29 2.01 -1.78
N ILE A 144 -24.66 0.79 -2.16
CA ILE A 144 -23.77 -0.08 -2.96
C ILE A 144 -23.76 0.44 -4.39
N THR A 145 -22.77 1.26 -4.69
CA THR A 145 -22.52 1.78 -6.03
C THR A 145 -21.43 0.98 -6.73
N PHE A 146 -21.42 1.00 -8.06
CA PHE A 146 -20.30 0.42 -8.81
C PHE A 146 -18.96 1.07 -8.43
N ALA A 147 -18.97 2.34 -8.05
CA ALA A 147 -17.80 3.06 -7.56
C ALA A 147 -17.24 2.44 -6.27
N ALA A 148 -18.08 2.11 -5.29
CA ALA A 148 -17.66 1.46 -4.06
C ALA A 148 -17.09 0.06 -4.30
N VAL A 149 -17.73 -0.72 -5.18
CA VAL A 149 -17.22 -2.04 -5.60
C VAL A 149 -15.86 -1.92 -6.30
N ALA A 150 -15.69 -0.90 -7.15
CA ALA A 150 -14.41 -0.66 -7.83
C ALA A 150 -13.28 -0.33 -6.85
N VAL A 151 -13.54 0.45 -5.78
CA VAL A 151 -12.54 0.71 -4.73
C VAL A 151 -12.20 -0.56 -3.95
N LEU A 152 -13.19 -1.37 -3.60
CA LEU A 152 -12.93 -2.65 -2.93
C LEU A 152 -12.13 -3.62 -3.81
N PHE A 153 -12.45 -3.67 -5.10
CA PHE A 153 -11.67 -4.42 -6.09
C PHE A 153 -10.23 -3.89 -6.18
N ALA A 154 -10.07 -2.57 -6.16
CA ALA A 154 -8.73 -1.96 -6.13
C ALA A 154 -7.95 -2.34 -4.86
N ALA A 155 -8.59 -2.33 -3.69
CA ALA A 155 -7.99 -2.77 -2.44
C ALA A 155 -7.57 -4.25 -2.48
N PHE A 156 -8.37 -5.11 -3.10
CA PHE A 156 -8.05 -6.52 -3.34
C PHE A 156 -6.83 -6.67 -4.28
N CYS A 157 -6.82 -5.96 -5.42
CA CYS A 157 -5.69 -5.96 -6.34
C CYS A 157 -4.40 -5.47 -5.66
N TYR A 158 -4.50 -4.41 -4.86
CA TYR A 158 -3.37 -3.88 -4.09
C TYR A 158 -2.85 -4.89 -3.05
N ALA A 159 -3.74 -5.59 -2.35
CA ALA A 159 -3.38 -6.65 -1.42
C ALA A 159 -2.63 -7.80 -2.13
N CYS A 160 -3.12 -8.26 -3.27
CA CYS A 160 -2.44 -9.26 -4.10
C CYS A 160 -1.08 -8.76 -4.61
N LEU A 161 -1.00 -7.48 -5.00
CA LEU A 161 0.23 -6.84 -5.45
C LEU A 161 1.29 -6.81 -4.34
N ALA A 162 0.91 -6.48 -3.11
CA ALA A 162 1.79 -6.48 -1.95
C ALA A 162 2.28 -7.90 -1.60
N ILE A 163 1.40 -8.90 -1.62
CA ILE A 163 1.74 -10.30 -1.35
C ILE A 163 2.71 -10.84 -2.41
N THR A 164 2.45 -10.57 -3.68
CA THR A 164 3.35 -10.98 -4.77
C THR A 164 4.71 -10.29 -4.70
N ALA A 165 4.78 -9.05 -4.20
CA ALA A 165 6.05 -8.36 -3.94
C ALA A 165 6.87 -9.10 -2.86
N ARG A 166 6.25 -9.53 -1.76
CA ARG A 166 6.91 -10.34 -0.71
C ARG A 166 7.45 -11.65 -1.27
N ARG A 167 6.68 -12.32 -2.14
CA ARG A 167 7.09 -13.58 -2.78
C ARG A 167 8.28 -13.40 -3.73
N LEU A 168 8.39 -12.25 -4.40
CA LEU A 168 9.45 -11.96 -5.35
C LEU A 168 10.68 -11.28 -4.73
N ALA A 169 10.55 -10.71 -3.52
CA ALA A 169 11.63 -9.99 -2.83
C ALA A 169 12.98 -10.73 -2.73
N PRO A 170 13.04 -12.09 -2.59
CA PRO A 170 14.32 -12.79 -2.56
C PRO A 170 15.09 -12.77 -3.90
N THR A 171 14.43 -12.49 -5.01
CA THR A 171 15.01 -12.63 -6.37
C THR A 171 14.96 -11.37 -7.20
N GLU A 172 14.09 -10.41 -6.84
CA GLU A 172 13.86 -9.18 -7.59
C GLU A 172 14.20 -7.97 -6.71
N SER A 173 14.86 -6.98 -7.28
CA SER A 173 15.14 -5.74 -6.54
C SER A 173 13.87 -4.93 -6.32
N THR A 174 13.82 -4.16 -5.23
CA THR A 174 12.71 -3.24 -4.98
C THR A 174 12.52 -2.26 -6.13
N TYR A 175 13.60 -1.83 -6.75
CA TYR A 175 13.58 -0.94 -7.92
C TYR A 175 12.90 -1.60 -9.13
N CYS A 176 13.26 -2.84 -9.45
CA CYS A 176 12.62 -3.63 -10.51
C CYS A 176 11.11 -3.77 -10.25
N LEU A 177 10.73 -4.20 -9.04
CA LEU A 177 9.34 -4.35 -8.65
C LEU A 177 8.54 -3.05 -8.78
N SER A 178 9.14 -1.89 -8.47
CA SER A 178 8.50 -0.57 -8.55
C SER A 178 8.30 -0.09 -9.98
N ILE A 179 9.32 -0.23 -10.82
CA ILE A 179 9.25 0.21 -12.23
C ILE A 179 8.13 -0.52 -12.98
N TYR A 180 8.02 -1.85 -12.83
CA TYR A 180 6.97 -2.61 -13.51
C TYR A 180 5.55 -2.25 -13.02
N VAL A 181 5.41 -1.88 -11.74
CA VAL A 181 4.13 -1.42 -11.17
C VAL A 181 3.73 -0.04 -11.69
N ILE A 182 4.68 0.81 -12.07
CA ILE A 182 4.40 2.13 -12.64
C ILE A 182 4.24 2.03 -14.17
N ALA A 183 5.16 1.33 -14.84
CA ALA A 183 5.15 1.18 -16.30
C ALA A 183 3.93 0.39 -16.81
N GLY A 184 3.47 -0.58 -16.01
CA GLY A 184 2.33 -1.42 -16.38
C GLY A 184 1.02 -0.65 -16.56
N PRO A 185 0.52 0.05 -15.55
CA PRO A 185 -0.65 0.90 -15.69
C PRO A 185 -0.50 1.98 -16.77
N MET A 186 0.72 2.52 -16.96
CA MET A 186 1.00 3.45 -18.06
C MET A 186 0.78 2.80 -19.42
N ALA A 187 1.27 1.57 -19.62
CA ALA A 187 1.08 0.86 -20.88
C ALA A 187 -0.40 0.52 -21.11
N VAL A 188 -1.10 0.03 -20.08
CA VAL A 188 -2.53 -0.27 -20.14
C VAL A 188 -3.33 0.99 -20.46
N SER A 189 -3.07 2.09 -19.77
CA SER A 189 -3.76 3.36 -20.02
C SER A 189 -3.44 3.92 -21.41
N GLY A 190 -2.21 3.77 -21.91
CA GLY A 190 -1.84 4.16 -23.26
C GLY A 190 -2.62 3.41 -24.34
N VAL A 191 -2.84 2.09 -24.16
CA VAL A 191 -3.69 1.29 -25.05
C VAL A 191 -5.15 1.72 -24.96
N LEU A 192 -5.69 1.91 -23.77
CA LEU A 192 -7.09 2.34 -23.58
C LEU A 192 -7.33 3.73 -24.15
N SER A 193 -6.32 4.61 -24.08
CA SER A 193 -6.39 5.96 -24.64
C SER A 193 -6.39 6.02 -26.15
N ALA A 194 -6.03 4.95 -26.85
CA ALA A 194 -6.01 4.94 -28.33
C ALA A 194 -7.41 5.13 -28.96
N GLY A 195 -8.48 4.86 -28.19
CA GLY A 195 -9.87 5.09 -28.60
C GLY A 195 -10.58 6.24 -27.86
N ALA A 196 -9.88 6.91 -26.93
CA ALA A 196 -10.45 7.96 -26.12
C ALA A 196 -10.13 9.35 -26.67
N THR A 197 -11.03 10.31 -26.44
CA THR A 197 -10.80 11.73 -26.77
C THR A 197 -9.88 12.35 -25.73
N TRP A 198 -8.61 12.51 -26.08
CA TRP A 198 -7.66 13.23 -25.27
C TRP A 198 -8.00 14.73 -25.21
N GLN A 199 -8.00 15.27 -24.02
CA GLN A 199 -8.14 16.70 -23.82
C GLN A 199 -6.76 17.31 -23.58
N VAL A 200 -6.40 18.34 -24.35
CA VAL A 200 -5.13 19.04 -24.12
C VAL A 200 -5.24 19.78 -22.80
N PRO A 201 -4.38 19.46 -21.81
CA PRO A 201 -4.44 20.13 -20.52
C PRO A 201 -4.13 21.61 -20.66
N ASP A 202 -4.91 22.45 -19.99
CA ASP A 202 -4.60 23.84 -19.79
C ASP A 202 -3.43 24.02 -18.79
N THR A 203 -3.03 25.25 -18.52
CA THR A 203 -1.92 25.52 -17.60
C THR A 203 -2.17 24.95 -16.20
N ALA A 204 -3.39 25.05 -15.68
CA ALA A 204 -3.77 24.54 -14.37
C ALA A 204 -3.74 22.99 -14.36
N GLY A 205 -4.26 22.37 -15.41
CA GLY A 205 -4.21 20.92 -15.62
C GLY A 205 -2.78 20.41 -15.64
N TRP A 206 -1.87 21.04 -16.39
CA TRP A 206 -0.46 20.63 -16.40
C TRP A 206 0.20 20.73 -15.03
N ILE A 207 -0.10 21.78 -14.25
CA ILE A 207 0.39 21.91 -12.87
C ILE A 207 -0.11 20.76 -12.01
N LEU A 208 -1.40 20.42 -12.09
CA LEU A 208 -1.98 19.30 -11.33
C LEU A 208 -1.37 17.96 -11.73
N PHE A 209 -1.18 17.67 -13.03
CA PHE A 209 -0.52 16.44 -13.50
C PHE A 209 0.92 16.33 -13.01
N MET A 210 1.69 17.44 -13.05
CA MET A 210 3.06 17.47 -12.54
C MET A 210 3.09 17.24 -11.04
N LEU A 211 2.22 17.90 -10.27
CA LEU A 211 2.10 17.72 -8.83
C LEU A 211 1.72 16.26 -8.50
N ALA A 212 0.73 15.69 -9.19
CA ALA A 212 0.33 14.30 -8.99
C ALA A 212 1.48 13.32 -9.24
N GLY A 213 2.25 13.52 -10.32
CA GLY A 213 3.42 12.72 -10.65
C GLY A 213 4.52 12.83 -9.60
N ILE A 214 4.87 14.04 -9.16
CA ILE A 214 5.88 14.29 -8.12
C ILE A 214 5.41 13.71 -6.79
N CYS A 215 4.17 13.98 -6.37
CA CYS A 215 3.58 13.46 -5.14
C CYS A 215 3.62 11.94 -5.11
N SER A 216 3.35 11.26 -6.23
CA SER A 216 3.40 9.80 -6.31
C SER A 216 4.80 9.25 -6.02
N VAL A 217 5.85 9.91 -6.52
CA VAL A 217 7.25 9.51 -6.27
C VAL A 217 7.67 9.79 -4.84
N VAL A 218 7.33 10.97 -4.31
CA VAL A 218 7.62 11.36 -2.92
C VAL A 218 6.92 10.44 -1.94
N ALA A 219 5.64 10.10 -2.19
CA ALA A 219 4.88 9.14 -1.39
C ALA A 219 5.58 7.78 -1.34
N TRP A 220 5.98 7.27 -2.49
CA TRP A 220 6.67 5.97 -2.58
C TRP A 220 8.02 5.97 -1.85
N ILE A 221 8.87 6.98 -2.09
CA ILE A 221 10.19 7.10 -1.45
C ILE A 221 10.05 7.26 0.05
N GLY A 222 9.10 8.08 0.52
CA GLY A 222 8.82 8.29 1.93
C GLY A 222 8.37 7.00 2.61
N LEU A 223 7.43 6.29 2.02
CA LEU A 223 6.89 5.03 2.53
C LEU A 223 7.97 3.94 2.62
N VAL A 224 8.67 3.67 1.50
CA VAL A 224 9.75 2.68 1.46
C VAL A 224 10.89 3.07 2.42
N GLY A 225 11.26 4.35 2.47
CA GLY A 225 12.29 4.87 3.37
C GLY A 225 11.94 4.69 4.84
N ALA A 226 10.69 4.89 5.21
CA ALA A 226 10.18 4.68 6.57
C ALA A 226 10.20 3.21 6.97
N TYR A 227 9.62 2.33 6.16
CA TYR A 227 9.54 0.89 6.45
C TYR A 227 10.89 0.17 6.48
N ARG A 228 11.92 0.76 5.89
CA ARG A 228 13.31 0.27 6.04
C ARG A 228 13.93 0.61 7.39
N GLN A 229 13.40 1.57 8.13
CA GLN A 229 14.00 2.09 9.36
C GLN A 229 13.21 1.73 10.63
N ALA A 230 11.92 1.43 10.51
CA ALA A 230 11.07 1.07 11.64
C ALA A 230 10.07 -0.03 11.29
N SER A 231 9.58 -0.71 12.31
CA SER A 231 8.61 -1.80 12.13
C SER A 231 7.22 -1.27 11.75
N PRO A 232 6.43 -2.04 10.99
CA PRO A 232 5.06 -1.68 10.63
C PRO A 232 4.17 -1.32 11.83
N SER A 233 4.36 -1.96 12.98
CA SER A 233 3.58 -1.68 14.20
C SER A 233 3.74 -0.27 14.75
N ILE A 234 4.93 0.32 14.55
CA ILE A 234 5.21 1.70 14.97
C ILE A 234 4.64 2.67 13.93
N LEU A 235 4.70 2.30 12.66
CA LEU A 235 4.39 3.18 11.53
C LEU A 235 2.89 3.20 11.18
N ALA A 236 2.20 2.05 11.26
CA ALA A 236 0.82 1.92 10.82
C ALA A 236 -0.17 2.94 11.43
N PRO A 237 -0.10 3.34 12.72
CA PRO A 237 -0.97 4.37 13.26
C PRO A 237 -0.89 5.70 12.51
N PHE A 238 0.29 6.03 12.00
CA PHE A 238 0.53 7.29 11.29
C PHE A 238 0.02 7.28 9.85
N GLU A 239 -0.18 6.12 9.23
CA GLU A 239 -0.80 6.03 7.90
C GLU A 239 -2.26 6.51 7.92
N TYR A 240 -2.97 6.29 9.01
CA TYR A 240 -4.35 6.75 9.16
C TYR A 240 -4.49 8.27 9.24
N THR A 241 -3.39 9.03 9.35
CA THR A 241 -3.43 10.49 9.20
C THR A 241 -3.91 10.93 7.82
N ALA A 242 -3.76 10.08 6.79
CA ALA A 242 -4.34 10.30 5.47
C ALA A 242 -5.88 10.45 5.52
N LEU A 243 -6.57 9.67 6.37
CA LEU A 243 -8.02 9.76 6.51
C LEU A 243 -8.44 11.09 7.14
N ILE A 244 -7.69 11.55 8.15
CA ILE A 244 -7.95 12.86 8.78
C ILE A 244 -7.72 13.98 7.76
N GLY A 245 -6.58 13.93 7.06
CA GLY A 245 -6.26 14.90 6.01
C GLY A 245 -7.27 14.86 4.85
N GLY A 246 -7.71 13.66 4.44
CA GLY A 246 -8.71 13.47 3.40
C GLY A 246 -10.09 14.01 3.79
N ALA A 247 -10.52 13.82 5.06
CA ALA A 247 -11.77 14.36 5.56
C ALA A 247 -11.74 15.90 5.59
N ILE A 248 -10.64 16.48 6.09
CA ILE A 248 -10.46 17.95 6.13
C ILE A 248 -10.43 18.51 4.71
N ALA A 249 -9.65 17.94 3.81
CA ALA A 249 -9.52 18.42 2.45
C ALA A 249 -10.82 18.23 1.64
N GLY A 250 -11.50 17.09 1.81
CA GLY A 250 -12.80 16.84 1.20
C GLY A 250 -13.85 17.88 1.60
N TYR A 251 -13.88 18.24 2.89
CA TYR A 251 -14.74 19.30 3.38
C TYR A 251 -14.37 20.68 2.82
N LEU A 252 -13.07 21.06 2.86
CA LEU A 252 -12.63 22.39 2.47
C LEU A 252 -12.70 22.66 0.96
N ILE A 253 -12.50 21.62 0.12
CA ILE A 253 -12.39 21.78 -1.33
C ILE A 253 -13.70 21.39 -2.04
N TRP A 254 -14.41 20.39 -1.56
CA TRP A 254 -15.60 19.82 -2.21
C TRP A 254 -16.87 19.89 -1.34
N ASP A 255 -16.83 20.54 -0.15
CA ASP A 255 -17.93 20.58 0.82
C ASP A 255 -18.45 19.18 1.23
N GLU A 256 -17.56 18.16 1.16
CA GLU A 256 -17.91 16.79 1.49
C GLU A 256 -17.94 16.56 3.00
N VAL A 257 -19.12 16.32 3.56
CA VAL A 257 -19.28 15.98 4.99
C VAL A 257 -19.41 14.46 5.12
N PRO A 258 -18.50 13.78 5.86
CA PRO A 258 -18.61 12.34 6.07
C PRO A 258 -19.92 11.98 6.78
N ASP A 259 -20.65 11.00 6.24
CA ASP A 259 -21.82 10.46 6.92
C ASP A 259 -21.38 9.72 8.22
N ARG A 260 -22.25 9.75 9.24
CA ARG A 260 -22.03 9.04 10.51
C ARG A 260 -21.66 7.56 10.34
N TRP A 261 -22.21 6.90 9.33
CA TRP A 261 -21.92 5.50 9.03
C TRP A 261 -20.51 5.31 8.42
N VAL A 262 -20.07 6.26 7.63
CA VAL A 262 -18.70 6.29 7.11
C VAL A 262 -17.71 6.48 8.25
N VAL A 263 -17.98 7.42 9.16
CA VAL A 263 -17.15 7.65 10.35
C VAL A 263 -17.09 6.40 11.23
N ALA A 264 -18.24 5.78 11.52
CA ALA A 264 -18.31 4.57 12.33
C ALA A 264 -17.57 3.40 11.65
N GLY A 265 -17.79 3.18 10.36
CA GLY A 265 -17.10 2.17 9.57
C GLY A 265 -15.59 2.39 9.51
N ALA A 266 -15.16 3.64 9.34
CA ALA A 266 -13.75 4.01 9.37
C ALA A 266 -13.07 3.66 10.70
N LEU A 267 -13.71 3.99 11.82
CA LEU A 267 -13.20 3.65 13.16
C LEU A 267 -13.06 2.13 13.35
N VAL A 268 -14.01 1.35 12.85
CA VAL A 268 -13.95 -0.12 12.92
C VAL A 268 -12.82 -0.66 12.02
N ILE A 269 -12.66 -0.16 10.80
CA ILE A 269 -11.59 -0.57 9.88
C ILE A 269 -10.22 -0.22 10.45
N ILE A 270 -10.05 1.01 10.95
CA ILE A 270 -8.80 1.49 11.57
C ILE A 270 -8.47 0.61 12.78
N GLY A 271 -9.42 0.44 13.70
CA GLY A 271 -9.23 -0.36 14.91
C GLY A 271 -8.85 -1.81 14.59
N SER A 272 -9.51 -2.41 13.62
CA SER A 272 -9.24 -3.76 13.15
C SER A 272 -7.85 -3.87 12.51
N GLY A 273 -7.48 -2.94 11.64
CA GLY A 273 -6.16 -2.91 11.00
C GLY A 273 -5.02 -2.73 12.00
N LEU A 274 -5.16 -1.79 12.94
CA LEU A 274 -4.19 -1.59 14.02
C LEU A 274 -4.05 -2.83 14.92
N PHE A 275 -5.15 -3.51 15.24
CA PHE A 275 -5.12 -4.74 16.02
C PHE A 275 -4.37 -5.87 15.27
N VAL A 276 -4.59 -6.03 13.97
CA VAL A 276 -3.85 -7.01 13.15
C VAL A 276 -2.36 -6.74 13.22
N VAL A 277 -1.93 -5.49 12.99
CA VAL A 277 -0.52 -5.10 13.01
C VAL A 277 0.10 -5.30 14.40
N TYR A 278 -0.59 -4.89 15.47
CA TYR A 278 -0.13 -5.08 16.84
C TYR A 278 0.13 -6.56 17.16
N ARG A 279 -0.76 -7.44 16.72
CA ARG A 279 -0.64 -8.89 16.94
C ARG A 279 0.46 -9.54 16.11
N GLU A 280 0.71 -9.04 14.91
CA GLU A 280 1.79 -9.53 14.04
C GLU A 280 3.15 -9.32 14.69
N VAL A 281 3.38 -8.15 15.27
CA VAL A 281 4.65 -7.81 15.92
C VAL A 281 4.81 -8.48 17.27
N GLY A 282 3.74 -8.60 18.06
CA GLY A 282 3.78 -9.32 19.33
C GLY A 282 4.16 -10.79 19.15
N GLY A 283 3.66 -11.45 18.10
CA GLY A 283 4.05 -12.81 17.73
C GLY A 283 5.51 -12.93 17.26
N ALA A 284 5.98 -12.01 16.43
CA ALA A 284 7.35 -12.01 15.93
C ALA A 284 8.39 -11.74 17.03
N SER A 285 8.07 -10.88 17.99
CA SER A 285 8.92 -10.59 19.16
C SER A 285 9.06 -11.83 20.05
N SER A 286 7.99 -12.56 20.31
CA SER A 286 7.99 -13.78 21.10
C SER A 286 8.80 -14.90 20.45
N ILE A 287 8.70 -15.07 19.14
CA ILE A 287 9.49 -16.07 18.39
C ILE A 287 10.98 -15.70 18.39
N ARG A 288 11.31 -14.42 18.24
CA ARG A 288 12.71 -13.95 18.30
C ARG A 288 13.30 -14.15 19.69
N TYR A 289 12.53 -13.86 20.73
CA TYR A 289 12.95 -14.08 22.14
C TYR A 289 13.16 -15.57 22.43
N LEU A 290 12.27 -16.45 21.99
CA LEU A 290 12.41 -17.91 22.14
C LEU A 290 13.64 -18.43 21.37
N ARG A 291 13.88 -17.98 20.14
CA ARG A 291 15.10 -18.33 19.39
C ARG A 291 16.38 -17.86 20.08
N THR A 292 16.37 -16.71 20.72
CA THR A 292 17.54 -16.20 21.46
C THR A 292 17.80 -17.07 22.71
N ILE A 293 16.77 -17.48 23.44
CA ILE A 293 16.90 -18.37 24.61
C ILE A 293 17.38 -19.75 24.18
N THR A 294 16.82 -20.33 23.11
CA THR A 294 17.26 -21.64 22.62
C THR A 294 18.69 -21.62 22.09
N ALA A 295 19.09 -20.55 21.39
CA ALA A 295 20.47 -20.38 20.92
C ALA A 295 21.47 -20.16 22.08
N SER A 296 21.10 -19.41 23.11
CA SER A 296 21.95 -19.24 24.30
C SER A 296 22.02 -20.50 25.18
N GLY A 297 20.91 -21.24 25.26
CA GLY A 297 20.84 -22.53 25.96
C GLY A 297 21.70 -23.61 25.31
N SER A 298 21.63 -23.74 23.98
CA SER A 298 22.46 -24.70 23.24
C SER A 298 23.96 -24.34 23.27
N ALA A 299 24.32 -23.05 23.23
CA ALA A 299 25.71 -22.61 23.35
C ALA A 299 26.30 -22.84 24.77
N SER A 300 25.47 -22.71 25.81
CA SER A 300 25.90 -22.98 27.19
C SER A 300 26.08 -24.48 27.46
N LEU A 301 25.22 -25.33 26.89
CA LEU A 301 25.33 -26.77 26.94
C LEU A 301 26.56 -27.29 26.17
N ALA A 302 26.80 -26.78 24.97
CA ALA A 302 28.00 -27.11 24.19
C ALA A 302 29.31 -26.75 24.88
N ARG A 303 29.36 -25.62 25.60
CA ARG A 303 30.53 -25.23 26.43
C ARG A 303 30.70 -26.11 27.67
N ARG A 304 29.62 -26.61 28.27
CA ARG A 304 29.73 -27.53 29.45
C ARG A 304 30.21 -28.92 29.02
N PHE A 305 29.70 -29.47 27.92
CA PHE A 305 30.12 -30.78 27.43
C PHE A 305 31.47 -30.77 26.71
N GLY A 306 31.91 -29.63 26.13
CA GLY A 306 33.23 -29.48 25.54
C GLY A 306 34.37 -29.44 26.57
N LYS A 307 34.10 -28.92 27.78
CA LYS A 307 35.09 -28.87 28.87
C LYS A 307 35.34 -30.23 29.52
N THR A 308 34.31 -31.06 29.63
CA THR A 308 34.45 -32.41 30.22
C THR A 308 35.23 -33.38 29.31
N ARG A 309 35.34 -33.14 28.03
CA ARG A 309 36.09 -33.98 27.10
C ARG A 309 37.59 -33.67 27.09
N SER A 310 37.99 -32.43 27.35
CA SER A 310 39.40 -32.02 27.42
C SER A 310 40.06 -32.37 28.77
N GLU A 311 39.29 -32.68 29.81
CA GLU A 311 39.80 -33.13 31.12
C GLU A 311 39.91 -34.64 31.23
N LEU A 312 39.43 -35.42 30.24
CA LEU A 312 39.53 -36.90 30.20
C LEU A 312 40.66 -37.38 29.27
N ASP A 313 41.21 -36.51 28.43
CA ASP A 313 42.27 -36.84 27.47
C ASP A 313 43.64 -36.22 27.85
N GLY A 314 43.82 -35.70 29.10
CA GLY A 314 45.08 -35.25 29.72
C GLY A 314 45.34 -36.05 30.96
#